data_da773e450cac42bfa715d4dfbc214299
#
_entry.id   da773e450cac42bfa715d4dfbc214299
#
_cell.length_a   1.000
_cell.length_b   1.000
_cell.length_c   1.000
_cell.angle_alpha   90.00
_cell.angle_beta   90.00
_cell.angle_gamma   90.00
#
_symmetry.space_group_name_H-M   'P 1'
#
loop_
_entity.id
_entity.type
_entity.pdbx_description
1 polymer ?
#
loop_
_entity_poly.entity_id
_entity_poly.type
_entity_poly.pdbx_seq_one_letter_code
_entity_poly.pdbx_strand_id
1 'polypeptide(L)'
;MKTFKSLNLAITLIILVTSCGFYEKVDQRQMPDGAKAKARKNVEEGRGVSIGSLLKKNAGKGEFEFSTSNSMWRASLDTLDFIPLTTVDYSGGMIITDWYSDNNQKNQSIKITLRFLSNEISSNSLKINVHQKTCTTDLKCSTILLEESQIKNELRTVILRKATQFEKDKKKK
;
A
#
# COMPACT_ATOMS: atom_id res chain seq x y z
N MET A 1 -37.12 35.56 45.73
CA MET A 1 -35.91 35.00 45.03
C MET A 1 -35.64 33.53 45.34
N LYS A 2 -35.96 33.01 46.53
CA LYS A 2 -35.68 31.55 46.83
C LYS A 2 -36.64 30.60 46.08
N THR A 3 -37.94 30.96 45.93
CA THR A 3 -38.95 30.16 45.22
C THR A 3 -38.69 30.03 43.73
N PHE A 4 -38.06 31.02 43.06
CA PHE A 4 -37.73 30.99 41.65
C PHE A 4 -36.53 30.07 41.36
N LYS A 5 -35.56 29.99 42.27
CA LYS A 5 -34.44 29.06 42.19
C LYS A 5 -34.85 27.60 42.39
N SER A 6 -35.80 27.36 43.29
CA SER A 6 -36.37 26.02 43.52
C SER A 6 -37.19 25.53 42.32
N LEU A 7 -37.93 26.40 41.65
CA LEU A 7 -38.70 26.06 40.47
C LEU A 7 -37.81 25.72 39.30
N ASN A 8 -36.72 26.46 39.05
CA ASN A 8 -35.76 26.16 38.00
C ASN A 8 -35.00 24.85 38.27
N LEU A 9 -34.67 24.54 39.53
CA LEU A 9 -34.01 23.28 39.90
C LEU A 9 -34.92 22.07 39.63
N ALA A 10 -36.23 22.21 39.92
CA ALA A 10 -37.21 21.17 39.65
C ALA A 10 -37.40 20.91 38.14
N ILE A 11 -37.42 21.97 37.33
CA ILE A 11 -37.57 21.87 35.87
C ILE A 11 -36.33 21.20 35.24
N THR A 12 -35.10 21.54 35.69
CA THR A 12 -33.89 20.89 35.20
C THR A 12 -33.82 19.42 35.61
N LEU A 13 -34.31 19.05 36.78
CA LEU A 13 -34.37 17.66 37.23
C LEU A 13 -35.37 16.83 36.39
N ILE A 14 -36.50 17.40 36.01
CA ILE A 14 -37.52 16.74 35.15
C ILE A 14 -36.97 16.49 33.75
N ILE A 15 -36.20 17.42 33.17
CA ILE A 15 -35.59 17.28 31.84
C ILE A 15 -34.54 16.17 31.83
N LEU A 16 -33.77 15.96 32.91
CA LEU A 16 -32.78 14.90 33.04
C LEU A 16 -33.39 13.48 33.11
N VAL A 17 -34.62 13.35 33.61
CA VAL A 17 -35.30 12.04 33.78
C VAL A 17 -35.97 11.58 32.46
N THR A 18 -36.31 12.50 31.54
CA THR A 18 -36.97 12.16 30.27
C THR A 18 -36.00 11.72 29.16
N SER A 19 -34.67 11.77 29.39
CA SER A 19 -33.66 11.40 28.41
C SER A 19 -33.44 9.89 28.21
N CYS A 20 -34.11 9.02 28.95
CA CYS A 20 -33.94 7.56 28.90
C CYS A 20 -34.95 6.80 28.02
N GLY A 21 -35.67 7.47 27.12
CA GLY A 21 -36.81 6.90 26.39
C GLY A 21 -36.59 6.43 24.97
N PHE A 22 -35.35 6.43 24.41
CA PHE A 22 -35.08 6.06 23.02
C PHE A 22 -34.27 4.76 22.85
N TYR A 23 -34.48 3.79 23.74
CA TYR A 23 -33.94 2.45 23.52
C TYR A 23 -35.01 1.57 22.91
N GLU A 24 -35.00 1.43 21.60
CA GLU A 24 -35.82 0.47 20.88
C GLU A 24 -35.28 -0.95 21.15
N LYS A 25 -36.09 -1.78 21.84
CA LYS A 25 -35.75 -3.16 22.16
C LYS A 25 -35.65 -3.94 20.83
N VAL A 26 -34.46 -4.18 20.34
CA VAL A 26 -34.23 -5.12 19.24
C VAL A 26 -34.63 -6.51 19.72
N ASP A 27 -35.57 -7.15 19.03
CA ASP A 27 -36.01 -8.52 19.34
C ASP A 27 -34.85 -9.50 19.12
N GLN A 28 -34.30 -10.01 20.21
CA GLN A 28 -33.17 -10.95 20.17
C GLN A 28 -33.51 -12.27 19.45
N ARG A 29 -34.81 -12.58 19.26
CA ARG A 29 -35.24 -13.78 18.51
C ARG A 29 -34.98 -13.65 17.01
N GLN A 30 -34.80 -12.45 16.50
CA GLN A 30 -34.46 -12.21 15.08
C GLN A 30 -32.95 -12.13 14.82
N MET A 31 -32.12 -12.14 15.86
CA MET A 31 -30.67 -12.19 15.71
C MET A 31 -30.22 -13.66 15.75
N PRO A 32 -29.55 -14.15 14.69
CA PRO A 32 -29.04 -15.51 14.69
C PRO A 32 -27.94 -15.66 15.74
N ASP A 33 -28.10 -16.62 16.64
CA ASP A 33 -27.13 -16.97 17.63
C ASP A 33 -25.90 -17.63 16.96
N GLY A 34 -24.74 -17.01 17.15
CA GLY A 34 -23.46 -17.51 16.68
C GLY A 34 -22.93 -16.86 15.38
N ALA A 35 -21.60 -16.82 15.29
CA ALA A 35 -20.89 -16.18 14.18
C ALA A 35 -21.25 -16.76 12.80
N LYS A 36 -21.45 -18.08 12.72
CA LYS A 36 -21.81 -18.77 11.45
C LYS A 36 -23.22 -18.44 10.97
N ALA A 37 -24.20 -18.36 11.90
CA ALA A 37 -25.58 -18.00 11.55
C ALA A 37 -25.70 -16.54 11.14
N LYS A 38 -24.94 -15.65 11.80
CA LYS A 38 -24.84 -14.24 11.44
C LYS A 38 -24.18 -14.04 10.06
N ALA A 39 -23.17 -14.81 9.75
CA ALA A 39 -22.52 -14.82 8.44
C ALA A 39 -23.47 -15.29 7.32
N ARG A 40 -24.24 -16.36 7.55
CA ARG A 40 -25.24 -16.86 6.59
C ARG A 40 -26.34 -15.83 6.33
N LYS A 41 -26.91 -15.24 7.37
CA LYS A 41 -27.92 -14.19 7.23
C LYS A 41 -27.40 -12.97 6.45
N ASN A 42 -26.15 -12.54 6.70
CA ASN A 42 -25.54 -11.46 5.95
C ASN A 42 -25.34 -11.81 4.46
N VAL A 43 -25.06 -13.07 4.13
CA VAL A 43 -24.95 -13.54 2.74
C VAL A 43 -26.33 -13.58 2.07
N GLU A 44 -27.35 -14.09 2.75
CA GLU A 44 -28.76 -14.17 2.24
C GLU A 44 -29.36 -12.77 2.03
N GLU A 45 -29.06 -11.81 2.90
CA GLU A 45 -29.49 -10.44 2.79
C GLU A 45 -28.63 -9.58 1.84
N GLY A 46 -27.68 -10.19 1.13
CA GLY A 46 -26.78 -9.50 0.21
C GLY A 46 -25.76 -8.58 0.89
N ARG A 47 -25.65 -8.66 2.22
CA ARG A 47 -24.67 -7.91 3.04
C ARG A 47 -23.39 -8.71 3.27
N GLY A 48 -23.29 -9.89 2.68
CA GLY A 48 -22.06 -10.70 2.70
C GLY A 48 -20.96 -10.00 1.90
N VAL A 49 -19.78 -9.90 2.48
CA VAL A 49 -18.59 -9.44 1.76
C VAL A 49 -18.16 -10.56 0.83
N SER A 50 -18.58 -10.50 -0.44
CA SER A 50 -18.04 -11.41 -1.45
C SER A 50 -16.63 -10.96 -1.83
N ILE A 51 -15.72 -11.91 -2.03
CA ILE A 51 -14.37 -11.63 -2.53
C ILE A 51 -14.45 -10.82 -3.85
N GLY A 52 -15.46 -11.07 -4.69
CA GLY A 52 -15.71 -10.28 -5.89
C GLY A 52 -16.16 -8.83 -5.63
N SER A 53 -16.88 -8.54 -4.52
CA SER A 53 -17.25 -7.17 -4.15
C SER A 53 -16.09 -6.39 -3.50
N LEU A 54 -15.20 -7.07 -2.78
CA LEU A 54 -13.93 -6.52 -2.30
C LEU A 54 -13.02 -6.16 -3.48
N LEU A 55 -12.92 -7.02 -4.46
CA LEU A 55 -12.15 -6.77 -5.69
C LEU A 55 -12.75 -5.63 -6.53
N LYS A 56 -14.09 -5.49 -6.58
CA LYS A 56 -14.76 -4.41 -7.33
C LYS A 56 -14.80 -3.06 -6.58
N LYS A 57 -14.93 -3.07 -5.24
CA LYS A 57 -15.08 -1.85 -4.44
C LYS A 57 -13.75 -1.17 -4.13
N ASN A 58 -12.64 -1.92 -4.14
CA ASN A 58 -11.29 -1.41 -3.90
C ASN A 58 -10.49 -1.13 -5.18
N ALA A 59 -11.05 -1.37 -6.36
CA ALA A 59 -10.44 -1.00 -7.63
C ALA A 59 -10.23 0.52 -7.84
N GLY A 60 -10.60 1.34 -6.85
CA GLY A 60 -10.51 2.78 -6.92
C GLY A 60 -9.78 3.49 -5.77
N LYS A 61 -9.37 2.82 -4.69
CA LYS A 61 -8.72 3.48 -3.56
C LYS A 61 -7.66 2.59 -2.90
N GLY A 62 -6.44 2.71 -3.37
CA GLY A 62 -5.26 2.61 -2.52
C GLY A 62 -4.74 1.24 -2.14
N GLU A 63 -5.24 0.14 -2.63
CA GLU A 63 -4.54 -1.14 -2.56
C GLU A 63 -3.75 -1.34 -3.84
N PHE A 64 -2.46 -1.43 -3.66
CA PHE A 64 -1.46 -1.50 -4.69
C PHE A 64 -1.60 -2.80 -5.51
N GLU A 65 -2.30 -2.75 -6.62
CA GLU A 65 -2.19 -3.78 -7.65
C GLU A 65 -0.83 -3.70 -8.34
N PHE A 66 0.26 -3.78 -7.56
CA PHE A 66 1.59 -3.73 -8.15
C PHE A 66 1.91 -4.97 -8.97
N SER A 67 1.32 -6.12 -8.65
CA SER A 67 1.86 -7.40 -9.11
C SER A 67 1.69 -7.67 -10.61
N THR A 68 0.57 -7.35 -11.20
CA THR A 68 0.33 -7.71 -12.62
C THR A 68 -0.22 -6.57 -13.46
N SER A 69 -0.91 -5.62 -12.87
CA SER A 69 -1.55 -4.53 -13.61
C SER A 69 -0.76 -3.24 -13.63
N ASN A 70 0.14 -3.01 -12.67
CA ASN A 70 0.95 -1.80 -12.65
C ASN A 70 2.10 -1.87 -13.67
N SER A 71 2.03 -1.01 -14.67
CA SER A 71 3.01 -0.95 -15.76
C SER A 71 4.41 -0.55 -15.28
N MET A 72 4.51 0.31 -14.26
CA MET A 72 5.79 0.70 -13.64
C MET A 72 6.46 -0.48 -12.93
N TRP A 73 5.68 -1.25 -12.18
CA TRP A 73 6.17 -2.43 -11.47
C TRP A 73 6.72 -3.47 -12.44
N ARG A 74 5.95 -3.82 -13.46
CA ARG A 74 6.38 -4.76 -14.50
C ARG A 74 7.63 -4.28 -15.23
N ALA A 75 7.68 -3.01 -15.59
CA ALA A 75 8.85 -2.41 -16.24
C ALA A 75 10.10 -2.46 -15.36
N SER A 76 9.93 -2.29 -14.04
CA SER A 76 11.04 -2.38 -13.10
C SER A 76 11.59 -3.79 -12.96
N LEU A 77 10.72 -4.79 -12.83
CA LEU A 77 11.13 -6.20 -12.81
C LEU A 77 11.84 -6.60 -14.10
N ASP A 78 11.28 -6.24 -15.25
CA ASP A 78 11.87 -6.52 -16.57
C ASP A 78 13.19 -5.75 -16.80
N THR A 79 13.40 -4.63 -16.14
CA THR A 79 14.66 -3.88 -16.23
C THR A 79 15.73 -4.44 -15.31
N LEU A 80 15.34 -5.03 -14.17
CA LEU A 80 16.25 -5.62 -13.18
C LEU A 80 16.43 -7.14 -13.32
N ASP A 81 15.89 -7.76 -14.37
CA ASP A 81 15.85 -9.21 -14.54
C ASP A 81 17.25 -9.87 -14.53
N PHE A 82 18.29 -9.12 -14.89
CA PHE A 82 19.68 -9.61 -14.91
C PHE A 82 20.34 -9.58 -13.52
N ILE A 83 19.72 -9.00 -12.49
CA ILE A 83 20.26 -8.90 -11.14
C ILE A 83 19.41 -9.75 -10.18
N PRO A 84 20.01 -10.61 -9.34
CA PRO A 84 19.27 -11.31 -8.30
C PRO A 84 18.52 -10.35 -7.39
N LEU A 85 17.27 -10.67 -7.07
CA LEU A 85 16.44 -9.86 -6.18
C LEU A 85 16.47 -10.47 -4.77
N THR A 86 16.76 -9.64 -3.76
CA THR A 86 16.71 -10.03 -2.34
C THR A 86 15.31 -9.91 -1.77
N THR A 87 14.59 -8.85 -2.14
CA THR A 87 13.26 -8.56 -1.59
C THR A 87 12.38 -8.02 -2.69
N VAL A 88 11.17 -8.57 -2.78
CA VAL A 88 10.10 -8.09 -3.65
C VAL A 88 8.84 -7.98 -2.79
N ASP A 89 8.56 -6.78 -2.31
CA ASP A 89 7.38 -6.50 -1.49
C ASP A 89 6.31 -5.80 -2.33
N TYR A 90 5.31 -6.56 -2.73
CA TYR A 90 4.19 -6.07 -3.54
C TYR A 90 3.31 -5.08 -2.77
N SER A 91 3.09 -5.32 -1.48
CA SER A 91 2.22 -4.48 -0.65
C SER A 91 2.89 -3.16 -0.26
N GLY A 92 4.17 -3.21 0.07
CA GLY A 92 4.98 -2.03 0.38
C GLY A 92 5.50 -1.28 -0.84
N GLY A 93 5.28 -1.83 -2.06
CA GLY A 93 5.75 -1.20 -3.30
C GLY A 93 7.27 -1.06 -3.35
N MET A 94 8.00 -2.13 -3.00
CA MET A 94 9.45 -2.07 -2.88
C MET A 94 10.13 -3.26 -3.55
N ILE A 95 11.19 -2.99 -4.31
CA ILE A 95 12.08 -4.01 -4.89
C ILE A 95 13.50 -3.71 -4.44
N ILE A 96 14.19 -4.72 -3.92
CA ILE A 96 15.60 -4.62 -3.51
C ILE A 96 16.38 -5.72 -4.21
N THR A 97 17.46 -5.34 -4.92
CA THR A 97 18.39 -6.29 -5.53
C THR A 97 19.38 -6.83 -4.50
N ASP A 98 20.04 -7.91 -4.82
CA ASP A 98 21.28 -8.26 -4.13
C ASP A 98 22.44 -7.37 -4.61
N TRP A 99 23.61 -7.54 -3.98
CA TRP A 99 24.84 -6.92 -4.44
C TRP A 99 25.27 -7.50 -5.79
N TYR A 100 25.37 -6.66 -6.78
CA TYR A 100 25.78 -7.02 -8.14
C TYR A 100 27.13 -6.38 -8.46
N SER A 101 28.06 -7.18 -8.98
CA SER A 101 29.35 -6.73 -9.47
C SER A 101 29.49 -7.08 -10.95
N ASP A 102 29.94 -6.15 -11.75
CA ASP A 102 30.37 -6.45 -13.10
C ASP A 102 31.73 -7.16 -13.06
N ASN A 103 31.95 -8.12 -13.98
CA ASN A 103 33.18 -8.89 -14.08
C ASN A 103 34.43 -8.02 -14.27
N ASN A 104 34.25 -6.79 -14.77
CA ASN A 104 35.31 -5.83 -14.99
C ASN A 104 35.72 -5.05 -13.75
N GLN A 105 34.87 -5.08 -12.68
CA GLN A 105 35.06 -4.28 -11.45
C GLN A 105 34.96 -5.17 -10.20
N LYS A 106 35.92 -6.08 -10.03
CA LYS A 106 35.90 -7.08 -8.95
C LYS A 106 35.83 -6.52 -7.54
N ASN A 107 36.23 -5.25 -7.34
CA ASN A 107 36.28 -4.62 -6.04
C ASN A 107 35.06 -3.72 -5.76
N GLN A 108 34.15 -3.57 -6.72
CA GLN A 108 32.96 -2.74 -6.58
C GLN A 108 31.71 -3.56 -6.83
N SER A 109 30.68 -3.30 -6.01
CA SER A 109 29.36 -3.87 -6.22
C SER A 109 28.30 -2.82 -5.94
N ILE A 110 27.17 -2.93 -6.62
CA ILE A 110 26.04 -2.04 -6.46
C ILE A 110 24.83 -2.81 -5.91
N LYS A 111 24.02 -2.13 -5.14
CA LYS A 111 22.72 -2.59 -4.66
C LYS A 111 21.68 -1.53 -4.96
N ILE A 112 20.61 -1.94 -5.62
CA ILE A 112 19.55 -1.05 -6.08
C ILE A 112 18.30 -1.28 -5.23
N THR A 113 17.69 -0.19 -4.76
CA THR A 113 16.40 -0.21 -4.08
C THR A 113 15.43 0.68 -4.85
N LEU A 114 14.34 0.11 -5.31
CA LEU A 114 13.23 0.82 -5.93
C LEU A 114 12.08 0.93 -4.94
N ARG A 115 11.50 2.13 -4.79
CA ARG A 115 10.27 2.36 -4.03
C ARG A 115 9.26 3.10 -4.90
N PHE A 116 8.09 2.52 -5.00
CA PHE A 116 6.96 3.12 -5.70
C PHE A 116 6.16 3.98 -4.72
N LEU A 117 5.99 5.24 -5.04
CA LEU A 117 5.29 6.22 -4.21
C LEU A 117 3.85 6.42 -4.68
N SER A 118 3.57 6.12 -5.96
CA SER A 118 2.24 6.13 -6.55
C SER A 118 2.18 5.18 -7.76
N ASN A 119 0.96 4.96 -8.28
CA ASN A 119 0.71 4.11 -9.45
C ASN A 119 0.87 4.86 -10.79
N GLU A 120 1.18 6.14 -10.77
CA GLU A 120 1.33 6.96 -11.95
C GLU A 120 2.67 6.72 -12.65
N ILE A 121 2.69 6.78 -13.98
CA ILE A 121 3.92 6.70 -14.75
C ILE A 121 4.56 8.11 -14.79
N SER A 122 5.26 8.44 -13.71
CA SER A 122 5.97 9.70 -13.56
C SER A 122 7.30 9.52 -12.83
N SER A 123 8.23 10.43 -13.02
CA SER A 123 9.54 10.41 -12.35
C SER A 123 9.44 10.55 -10.84
N ASN A 124 8.41 11.26 -10.34
CA ASN A 124 8.17 11.48 -8.92
C ASN A 124 7.52 10.27 -8.23
N SER A 125 6.92 9.37 -9.01
CA SER A 125 6.29 8.14 -8.51
C SER A 125 7.28 7.03 -8.21
N LEU A 126 8.55 7.18 -8.61
CA LEU A 126 9.59 6.19 -8.44
C LEU A 126 10.82 6.78 -7.73
N LYS A 127 11.08 6.30 -6.52
CA LYS A 127 12.31 6.61 -5.77
C LYS A 127 13.33 5.49 -6.01
N ILE A 128 14.52 5.85 -6.50
CA ILE A 128 15.63 4.95 -6.77
C ILE A 128 16.78 5.31 -5.84
N ASN A 129 17.25 4.34 -5.06
CA ASN A 129 18.46 4.46 -4.27
C ASN A 129 19.49 3.44 -4.80
N VAL A 130 20.70 3.89 -5.07
CA VAL A 130 21.80 3.05 -5.50
C VAL A 130 22.90 3.13 -4.45
N HIS A 131 23.21 2.01 -3.81
CA HIS A 131 24.33 1.89 -2.90
C HIS A 131 25.50 1.25 -3.64
N GLN A 132 26.68 1.81 -3.47
CA GLN A 132 27.92 1.26 -3.96
C GLN A 132 28.76 0.75 -2.79
N LYS A 133 29.21 -0.48 -2.87
CA LYS A 133 30.15 -1.08 -1.94
C LYS A 133 31.49 -1.23 -2.64
N THR A 134 32.54 -0.71 -2.03
CA THR A 134 33.91 -0.86 -2.51
C THR A 134 34.74 -1.58 -1.45
N CYS A 135 35.40 -2.67 -1.82
CA CYS A 135 36.25 -3.48 -0.95
C CYS A 135 37.72 -3.34 -1.35
N THR A 136 38.59 -3.17 -0.36
CA THR A 136 40.05 -3.21 -0.54
C THR A 136 40.56 -4.64 -0.45
N THR A 137 41.84 -4.86 -0.84
CA THR A 137 42.50 -6.15 -0.74
C THR A 137 42.52 -6.74 0.68
N ASP A 138 42.43 -5.90 1.71
CA ASP A 138 42.41 -6.28 3.13
C ASP A 138 41.02 -6.66 3.64
N LEU A 139 40.06 -6.94 2.77
CA LEU A 139 38.67 -7.27 3.09
C LEU A 139 37.89 -6.15 3.83
N LYS A 140 38.44 -4.95 3.85
CA LYS A 140 37.73 -3.77 4.37
C LYS A 140 36.83 -3.22 3.28
N CYS A 141 35.52 -3.22 3.56
CA CYS A 141 34.52 -2.71 2.63
C CYS A 141 33.89 -1.43 3.16
N SER A 142 33.73 -0.43 2.31
CA SER A 142 32.94 0.77 2.57
C SER A 142 31.71 0.78 1.67
N THR A 143 30.59 1.31 2.19
CA THR A 143 29.35 1.45 1.44
C THR A 143 28.92 2.91 1.44
N ILE A 144 28.61 3.44 0.27
CA ILE A 144 28.12 4.81 0.09
C ILE A 144 26.80 4.79 -0.70
N LEU A 145 25.94 5.79 -0.43
CA LEU A 145 24.78 6.06 -1.25
C LEU A 145 25.16 6.98 -2.40
N LEU A 146 24.87 6.59 -3.62
CA LEU A 146 25.07 7.43 -4.80
C LEU A 146 23.82 8.31 -4.99
N GLU A 147 23.85 9.52 -4.47
CA GLU A 147 22.71 10.44 -4.55
C GLU A 147 22.42 10.88 -5.98
N GLU A 148 23.46 11.30 -6.70
CA GLU A 148 23.41 11.65 -8.11
C GLU A 148 24.34 10.74 -8.92
N SER A 149 23.76 9.76 -9.59
CA SER A 149 24.51 8.82 -10.43
C SER A 149 23.88 8.67 -11.80
N GLN A 150 24.70 8.45 -12.81
CA GLN A 150 24.27 8.13 -14.15
C GLN A 150 23.37 6.89 -14.15
N ILE A 151 23.73 5.87 -13.37
CA ILE A 151 22.97 4.61 -13.20
C ILE A 151 21.53 4.90 -12.74
N LYS A 152 21.35 5.77 -11.75
CA LYS A 152 20.03 6.16 -11.22
C LYS A 152 19.17 6.83 -12.28
N ASN A 153 19.76 7.73 -13.08
CA ASN A 153 19.06 8.46 -14.12
C ASN A 153 18.72 7.57 -15.32
N GLU A 154 19.62 6.69 -15.71
CA GLU A 154 19.40 5.72 -16.77
C GLU A 154 18.30 4.72 -16.39
N LEU A 155 18.37 4.13 -15.18
CA LEU A 155 17.34 3.23 -14.68
C LEU A 155 15.96 3.89 -14.70
N ARG A 156 15.85 5.13 -14.18
CA ARG A 156 14.60 5.88 -14.20
C ARG A 156 14.07 6.04 -15.61
N THR A 157 14.92 6.46 -16.54
CA THR A 157 14.54 6.67 -17.95
C THR A 157 14.07 5.39 -18.62
N VAL A 158 14.80 4.29 -18.42
CA VAL A 158 14.46 2.98 -19.01
C VAL A 158 13.15 2.46 -18.44
N ILE A 159 12.97 2.50 -17.12
CA ILE A 159 11.75 2.03 -16.44
C ILE A 159 10.53 2.84 -16.91
N LEU A 160 10.60 4.16 -16.95
CA LEU A 160 9.48 5.01 -17.38
C LEU A 160 9.13 4.74 -18.86
N ARG A 161 10.11 4.58 -19.73
CA ARG A 161 9.89 4.27 -21.14
C ARG A 161 9.20 2.91 -21.32
N LYS A 162 9.70 1.86 -20.67
CA LYS A 162 9.08 0.52 -20.70
C LYS A 162 7.66 0.53 -20.10
N ALA A 163 7.46 1.24 -18.97
CA ALA A 163 6.14 1.38 -18.36
C ALA A 163 5.13 2.04 -19.29
N THR A 164 5.54 3.10 -19.99
CA THR A 164 4.70 3.76 -20.99
C THR A 164 4.33 2.82 -22.14
N GLN A 165 5.27 1.97 -22.57
CA GLN A 165 5.02 0.99 -23.61
C GLN A 165 4.00 -0.07 -23.13
N PHE A 166 4.19 -0.63 -21.94
CA PHE A 166 3.26 -1.60 -21.35
C PHE A 166 1.84 -1.03 -21.17
N GLU A 167 1.73 0.25 -20.84
CA GLU A 167 0.44 0.91 -20.71
C GLU A 167 -0.26 1.09 -22.07
N LYS A 168 0.50 1.40 -23.12
CA LYS A 168 -0.04 1.47 -24.50
C LYS A 168 -0.52 0.12 -24.99
N ASP A 169 0.21 -0.95 -24.67
CA ASP A 169 -0.14 -2.32 -25.09
C ASP A 169 -1.40 -2.83 -24.38
N LYS A 170 -1.61 -2.43 -23.11
CA LYS A 170 -2.87 -2.70 -22.40
C LYS A 170 -4.09 -2.06 -23.07
N LYS A 171 -3.95 -0.83 -23.56
CA LYS A 171 -5.07 -0.10 -24.19
C LYS A 171 -5.44 -0.61 -25.59
N LYS A 172 -4.59 -1.43 -26.20
CA LYS A 172 -4.83 -2.03 -27.54
C LYS A 172 -5.54 -3.39 -27.46
N LYS A 173 -5.61 -4.01 -26.28
CA LYS A 173 -6.33 -5.26 -26.01
C LYS A 173 -7.72 -5.00 -25.47
#